data_579f752f9d03b2d1cdd30f991b414f84
#
_entry.id   579f752f9d03b2d1cdd30f991b414f84
#
_cell.length_a   1.000
_cell.length_b   1.000
_cell.length_c   1.000
_cell.angle_alpha   90.00
_cell.angle_beta   90.00
_cell.angle_gamma   90.00
#
_symmetry.space_group_name_H-M   'P 1'
#
loop_
_entity.id
_entity.type
_entity.pdbx_description
1 polymer ?
#
loop_
_entity_poly.entity_id
_entity_poly.type
_entity_poly.pdbx_seq_one_letter_code
_entity_poly.pdbx_strand_id
1 'polypeptide(L)'
;MMPQMLALLLPLASSFTAPQRTHHAKTQLSAFVTRFEELKVDTGRGVSMVDLTQRVQACVDASDVKEGVATVLAKHSTVGVMLNEWEPRFVDDARHFLLGLAPREGHYLHNDLDFRGGPPDWPGGDEAWRTFRMGEPVNAHSHLIQFVVGTTEAVPVTGGKLAIGTYQNIIVVDADGPVGTLGSPKTRSICVQIQGCDGK
;
A
#
# COMPACT_ATOMS: atom_id res chain seq x y z
N MET A 1 -38.56 -33.90 73.80
CA MET A 1 -39.03 -32.49 73.80
C MET A 1 -38.02 -31.71 72.94
N MET A 2 -38.33 -31.54 71.66
CA MET A 2 -37.52 -30.75 70.73
C MET A 2 -38.25 -29.46 70.41
N PRO A 3 -37.63 -28.28 70.42
CA PRO A 3 -38.29 -27.06 69.97
C PRO A 3 -38.15 -26.90 68.46
N GLN A 4 -39.27 -26.54 67.86
CA GLN A 4 -39.41 -26.22 66.45
C GLN A 4 -38.70 -24.90 66.12
N MET A 5 -37.80 -24.93 65.14
CA MET A 5 -37.24 -23.70 64.48
C MET A 5 -38.23 -23.20 63.45
N LEU A 6 -38.78 -22.02 63.72
CA LEU A 6 -39.60 -21.27 62.78
C LEU A 6 -38.71 -20.52 61.80
N ALA A 7 -38.69 -20.94 60.52
CA ALA A 7 -37.96 -20.27 59.44
C ALA A 7 -38.79 -19.10 58.94
N LEU A 8 -38.29 -17.88 59.13
CA LEU A 8 -38.87 -16.64 58.54
C LEU A 8 -38.41 -16.53 57.06
N LEU A 9 -39.34 -16.74 56.15
CA LEU A 9 -39.16 -16.43 54.71
C LEU A 9 -39.45 -14.95 54.49
N LEU A 10 -38.39 -14.16 54.24
CA LEU A 10 -38.50 -12.80 53.75
C LEU A 10 -38.61 -12.83 52.20
N PRO A 11 -39.53 -12.13 51.56
CA PRO A 11 -39.58 -12.04 50.11
C PRO A 11 -38.49 -11.10 49.62
N LEU A 12 -37.58 -11.62 48.78
CA LEU A 12 -36.64 -10.83 47.98
C LEU A 12 -37.46 -10.16 46.84
N ALA A 13 -37.89 -8.91 47.03
CA ALA A 13 -38.39 -8.09 45.96
C ALA A 13 -37.19 -7.63 45.09
N SER A 14 -36.91 -8.33 43.98
CA SER A 14 -36.03 -7.86 42.97
C SER A 14 -36.69 -6.74 42.16
N SER A 15 -36.27 -5.51 42.41
CA SER A 15 -36.66 -4.36 41.58
C SER A 15 -35.95 -4.47 40.25
N PHE A 16 -36.59 -5.05 39.25
CA PHE A 16 -36.17 -4.92 37.84
C PHE A 16 -36.46 -3.48 37.40
N THR A 17 -35.47 -2.61 37.45
CA THR A 17 -35.52 -1.34 36.73
C THR A 17 -35.31 -1.62 35.25
N ALA A 18 -36.33 -1.41 34.43
CA ALA A 18 -36.18 -1.48 32.97
C ALA A 18 -35.08 -0.50 32.51
N PRO A 19 -34.22 -0.90 31.58
CA PRO A 19 -33.19 0.00 31.06
C PRO A 19 -33.88 1.23 30.44
N GLN A 20 -33.52 2.41 30.93
CA GLN A 20 -33.97 3.67 30.33
C GLN A 20 -33.52 3.65 28.85
N ARG A 21 -34.48 3.85 27.94
CA ARG A 21 -34.19 4.12 26.52
C ARG A 21 -33.31 5.38 26.48
N THR A 22 -32.05 5.19 26.26
CA THR A 22 -31.17 6.26 25.85
C THR A 22 -31.71 6.80 24.53
N HIS A 23 -32.07 8.07 24.50
CA HIS A 23 -32.35 8.77 23.25
C HIS A 23 -31.11 8.62 22.37
N HIS A 24 -31.21 7.77 21.35
CA HIS A 24 -30.22 7.77 20.30
C HIS A 24 -30.25 9.17 19.67
N ALA A 25 -29.23 9.96 19.95
CA ALA A 25 -28.98 11.15 19.16
C ALA A 25 -29.07 10.72 17.69
N LYS A 26 -29.81 11.46 16.87
CA LYS A 26 -29.82 11.23 15.41
C LYS A 26 -28.39 11.29 14.96
N THR A 27 -27.76 10.14 14.72
CA THR A 27 -26.45 10.07 14.10
C THR A 27 -26.64 10.60 12.69
N GLN A 28 -26.19 11.80 12.46
CA GLN A 28 -26.12 12.33 11.11
C GLN A 28 -25.16 11.41 10.36
N LEU A 29 -25.63 10.75 9.31
CA LEU A 29 -24.79 9.88 8.50
C LEU A 29 -23.82 10.79 7.76
N SER A 30 -22.53 10.65 8.05
CA SER A 30 -21.47 11.29 7.27
C SER A 30 -21.55 10.83 5.83
N ALA A 31 -21.36 11.74 4.88
CA ALA A 31 -21.35 11.38 3.47
C ALA A 31 -20.12 10.52 3.16
N PHE A 32 -20.34 9.43 2.41
CA PHE A 32 -19.23 8.66 1.86
C PHE A 32 -18.59 9.44 0.71
N VAL A 33 -17.29 9.65 0.82
CA VAL A 33 -16.47 10.38 -0.14
C VAL A 33 -15.46 9.43 -0.76
N THR A 34 -15.24 9.56 -2.06
CA THR A 34 -14.17 8.87 -2.76
C THR A 34 -13.46 9.83 -3.70
N ARG A 35 -12.14 9.79 -3.72
CA ARG A 35 -11.28 10.58 -4.60
C ARG A 35 -10.13 9.75 -5.13
N PHE A 36 -9.87 9.87 -6.42
CA PHE A 36 -8.75 9.22 -7.10
C PHE A 36 -7.79 10.27 -7.66
N GLU A 37 -6.50 10.05 -7.44
CA GLU A 37 -5.42 10.85 -8.00
C GLU A 37 -4.35 9.95 -8.61
N GLU A 38 -3.75 10.37 -9.71
CA GLU A 38 -2.57 9.72 -10.26
C GLU A 38 -1.36 10.65 -10.15
N LEU A 39 -0.41 10.26 -9.30
CA LEU A 39 0.82 11.00 -9.08
C LEU A 39 1.89 10.55 -10.08
N LYS A 40 2.52 11.50 -10.76
CA LYS A 40 3.74 11.24 -11.52
C LYS A 40 4.94 11.41 -10.60
N VAL A 41 5.79 10.38 -10.57
CA VAL A 41 6.94 10.29 -9.66
C VAL A 41 8.19 10.03 -10.51
N ASP A 42 9.08 10.99 -10.52
CA ASP A 42 10.39 10.81 -11.16
C ASP A 42 11.26 9.97 -10.24
N THR A 43 11.77 8.87 -10.77
CA THR A 43 12.63 7.92 -10.07
C THR A 43 14.06 8.06 -10.57
N GLY A 44 15.01 7.71 -9.70
CA GLY A 44 16.43 7.85 -9.98
C GLY A 44 17.01 6.66 -10.74
N ARG A 45 18.29 6.44 -10.52
CA ARG A 45 19.08 5.33 -11.11
C ARG A 45 19.13 4.14 -10.14
N GLY A 46 19.32 2.97 -10.71
CA GLY A 46 19.42 1.74 -9.93
C GLY A 46 18.13 1.42 -9.16
N VAL A 47 18.26 0.97 -7.92
CA VAL A 47 17.13 0.87 -6.98
C VAL A 47 16.88 2.25 -6.40
N SER A 48 15.87 2.93 -6.91
CA SER A 48 15.49 4.28 -6.50
C SER A 48 14.36 4.23 -5.47
N MET A 49 14.48 5.01 -4.42
CA MET A 49 13.44 5.18 -3.41
C MET A 49 13.01 6.65 -3.36
N VAL A 50 11.70 6.89 -3.22
CA VAL A 50 11.12 8.24 -3.18
C VAL A 50 10.04 8.30 -2.09
N ASP A 51 10.17 9.22 -1.16
CA ASP A 51 9.13 9.49 -0.15
C ASP A 51 7.95 10.23 -0.77
N LEU A 52 6.76 9.65 -0.64
CA LEU A 52 5.50 10.24 -1.10
C LEU A 52 4.58 10.70 0.03
N THR A 53 4.99 10.59 1.28
CA THR A 53 4.13 10.83 2.45
C THR A 53 3.38 12.16 2.36
N GLN A 54 4.10 13.25 2.08
CA GLN A 54 3.48 14.57 2.00
C GLN A 54 2.56 14.72 0.79
N ARG A 55 2.88 14.07 -0.33
CA ARG A 55 2.04 14.10 -1.53
C ARG A 55 0.76 13.30 -1.33
N VAL A 56 0.82 12.16 -0.65
CA VAL A 56 -0.37 11.37 -0.28
C VAL A 56 -1.21 12.12 0.76
N GLN A 57 -0.58 12.77 1.76
CA GLN A 57 -1.29 13.61 2.70
C GLN A 57 -2.04 14.76 2.00
N ALA A 58 -1.42 15.39 1.00
CA ALA A 58 -2.08 16.43 0.20
C ALA A 58 -3.32 15.89 -0.56
N CYS A 59 -3.29 14.64 -1.04
CA CYS A 59 -4.47 13.99 -1.63
C CYS A 59 -5.58 13.79 -0.58
N VAL A 60 -5.22 13.41 0.66
CA VAL A 60 -6.17 13.30 1.78
C VAL A 60 -6.76 14.66 2.11
N ASP A 61 -5.92 15.69 2.27
CA ASP A 61 -6.37 17.05 2.60
C ASP A 61 -7.35 17.59 1.53
N ALA A 62 -7.12 17.26 0.26
CA ALA A 62 -7.97 17.67 -0.86
C ALA A 62 -9.24 16.81 -1.04
N SER A 63 -9.38 15.69 -0.32
CA SER A 63 -10.50 14.75 -0.47
C SER A 63 -11.70 15.07 0.43
N ASP A 64 -11.55 15.92 1.44
CA ASP A 64 -12.49 16.16 2.54
C ASP A 64 -12.74 14.93 3.46
N VAL A 65 -12.12 13.80 3.22
CA VAL A 65 -12.24 12.60 4.06
C VAL A 65 -11.61 12.85 5.43
N LYS A 66 -12.36 12.59 6.50
CA LYS A 66 -11.86 12.67 7.88
C LYS A 66 -11.58 11.29 8.47
N GLU A 67 -12.43 10.32 8.19
CA GLU A 67 -12.28 8.94 8.66
C GLU A 67 -12.36 8.00 7.46
N GLY A 68 -11.32 7.20 7.22
CA GLY A 68 -11.29 6.34 6.04
C GLY A 68 -9.95 5.68 5.79
N VAL A 69 -9.62 5.51 4.51
CA VAL A 69 -8.38 4.87 4.06
C VAL A 69 -7.83 5.55 2.81
N ALA A 70 -6.52 5.68 2.76
CA ALA A 70 -5.74 6.02 1.59
C ALA A 70 -5.07 4.75 1.06
N THR A 71 -5.44 4.32 -0.15
CA THR A 71 -4.79 3.21 -0.84
C THR A 71 -3.82 3.77 -1.87
N VAL A 72 -2.56 3.35 -1.80
CA VAL A 72 -1.48 3.79 -2.69
C VAL A 72 -1.01 2.60 -3.49
N LEU A 73 -1.09 2.66 -4.83
CA LEU A 73 -0.73 1.58 -5.75
C LEU A 73 0.28 2.04 -6.78
N ALA A 74 1.39 1.31 -6.92
CA ALA A 74 2.32 1.47 -8.03
C ALA A 74 1.81 0.74 -9.28
N LYS A 75 1.62 1.47 -10.40
CA LYS A 75 1.13 0.91 -11.67
C LYS A 75 2.25 0.32 -12.53
N HIS A 76 3.14 -0.47 -11.93
CA HIS A 76 4.24 -1.10 -12.66
C HIS A 76 4.75 -2.35 -11.95
N SER A 77 5.07 -3.39 -12.70
CA SER A 77 5.50 -4.69 -12.17
C SER A 77 6.94 -4.72 -11.62
N THR A 78 7.69 -3.62 -11.72
CA THR A 78 9.03 -3.47 -11.13
C THR A 78 9.09 -2.36 -10.07
N VAL A 79 7.92 -1.82 -9.69
CA VAL A 79 7.80 -0.72 -8.72
C VAL A 79 6.94 -1.17 -7.56
N GLY A 80 7.46 -1.01 -6.36
CA GLY A 80 6.74 -1.30 -5.11
C GLY A 80 6.38 -0.04 -4.32
N VAL A 81 5.52 -0.24 -3.32
CA VAL A 81 5.19 0.75 -2.28
C VAL A 81 5.33 0.08 -0.94
N MET A 82 5.96 0.75 0.02
CA MET A 82 6.10 0.25 1.39
C MET A 82 5.97 1.37 2.43
N LEU A 83 5.64 0.98 3.66
CA LEU A 83 5.72 1.84 4.84
C LEU A 83 7.00 1.51 5.61
N ASN A 84 7.93 2.47 5.69
CA ASN A 84 9.15 2.30 6.47
C ASN A 84 9.77 3.65 6.84
N GLU A 85 10.91 3.63 7.53
CA GLU A 85 11.65 4.82 7.90
C GLU A 85 12.31 5.48 6.68
N TRP A 86 12.24 6.82 6.63
CA TRP A 86 12.92 7.64 5.62
C TRP A 86 14.16 8.29 6.23
N GLU A 87 15.18 7.45 6.50
CA GLU A 87 16.48 7.89 6.99
C GLU A 87 17.54 7.55 5.92
N PRO A 88 18.45 8.47 5.54
CA PRO A 88 19.35 8.28 4.40
C PRO A 88 20.21 7.02 4.47
N ARG A 89 20.74 6.68 5.65
CA ARG A 89 21.59 5.48 5.82
C ARG A 89 20.77 4.20 5.74
N PHE A 90 19.57 4.21 6.36
CA PHE A 90 18.64 3.09 6.24
C PHE A 90 18.19 2.89 4.78
N VAL A 91 17.94 3.96 4.04
CA VAL A 91 17.59 3.87 2.61
C VAL A 91 18.72 3.22 1.81
N ASP A 92 19.97 3.51 2.12
CA ASP A 92 21.12 2.85 1.48
C ASP A 92 21.25 1.38 1.89
N ASP A 93 21.05 1.06 3.16
CA ASP A 93 21.03 -0.33 3.64
C ASP A 93 19.91 -1.13 2.96
N ALA A 94 18.72 -0.54 2.82
CA ALA A 94 17.59 -1.16 2.14
C ALA A 94 17.89 -1.44 0.65
N ARG A 95 18.58 -0.54 -0.05
CA ARG A 95 19.02 -0.76 -1.43
C ARG A 95 19.99 -1.95 -1.52
N HIS A 96 20.98 -1.99 -0.65
CA HIS A 96 21.96 -3.09 -0.60
C HIS A 96 21.29 -4.42 -0.26
N PHE A 97 20.36 -4.43 0.70
CA PHE A 97 19.60 -5.61 1.09
C PHE A 97 18.78 -6.15 -0.08
N LEU A 98 18.01 -5.30 -0.77
CA LEU A 98 17.19 -5.70 -1.91
C LEU A 98 18.04 -6.25 -3.07
N LEU A 99 19.18 -5.63 -3.37
CA LEU A 99 20.11 -6.13 -4.39
C LEU A 99 20.81 -7.41 -3.95
N GLY A 100 20.99 -7.64 -2.64
CA GLY A 100 21.48 -8.91 -2.10
C GLY A 100 20.47 -10.05 -2.26
N LEU A 101 19.17 -9.76 -2.12
CA LEU A 101 18.09 -10.73 -2.32
C LEU A 101 17.92 -11.12 -3.80
N ALA A 102 18.01 -10.14 -4.70
CA ALA A 102 17.87 -10.34 -6.13
C ALA A 102 18.99 -9.59 -6.87
N PRO A 103 20.20 -10.17 -6.97
CA PRO A 103 21.31 -9.57 -7.68
C PRO A 103 21.00 -9.35 -9.17
N ARG A 104 21.47 -8.23 -9.73
CA ARG A 104 21.26 -7.92 -11.17
C ARG A 104 21.82 -8.97 -12.09
N GLU A 105 22.99 -9.50 -11.73
CA GLU A 105 23.76 -10.49 -12.49
C GLU A 105 23.32 -11.93 -12.22
N GLY A 106 22.24 -12.12 -11.46
CA GLY A 106 21.68 -13.44 -11.18
C GLY A 106 21.16 -14.13 -12.45
N HIS A 107 21.23 -15.46 -12.45
CA HIS A 107 20.66 -16.26 -13.52
C HIS A 107 19.12 -16.39 -13.33
N TYR A 108 18.36 -15.71 -14.16
CA TYR A 108 16.90 -15.69 -14.10
C TYR A 108 16.30 -16.10 -15.43
N LEU A 109 15.35 -17.04 -15.41
CA LEU A 109 14.65 -17.51 -16.61
C LEU A 109 13.92 -16.38 -17.34
N HIS A 110 13.46 -15.36 -16.61
CA HIS A 110 12.83 -14.17 -17.21
C HIS A 110 13.78 -13.39 -18.14
N ASN A 111 15.07 -13.47 -17.88
CA ASN A 111 16.11 -12.81 -18.69
C ASN A 111 16.52 -13.62 -19.93
N ASP A 112 16.07 -14.89 -20.04
CA ASP A 112 16.34 -15.75 -21.20
C ASP A 112 15.42 -15.38 -22.35
N LEU A 113 15.66 -14.24 -22.97
CA LEU A 113 14.79 -13.68 -24.02
C LEU A 113 14.62 -14.64 -25.20
N ASP A 114 15.60 -15.45 -25.52
CA ASP A 114 15.55 -16.42 -26.62
C ASP A 114 14.55 -17.57 -26.37
N PHE A 115 14.30 -17.90 -25.09
CA PHE A 115 13.44 -19.02 -24.69
C PHE A 115 12.04 -18.56 -24.22
N ARG A 116 11.81 -17.25 -24.09
CA ARG A 116 10.49 -16.75 -23.71
C ARG A 116 9.50 -16.87 -24.87
N GLY A 117 8.50 -17.74 -24.70
CA GLY A 117 7.37 -17.84 -25.64
C GLY A 117 6.54 -16.55 -25.67
N GLY A 118 5.97 -16.26 -26.83
CA GLY A 118 5.03 -15.15 -26.99
C GLY A 118 3.60 -15.53 -26.60
N PRO A 119 2.72 -14.52 -26.38
CA PRO A 119 1.30 -14.75 -26.32
C PRO A 119 0.80 -15.41 -27.61
N PRO A 120 -0.15 -16.36 -27.54
CA PRO A 120 -0.66 -17.06 -28.73
C PRO A 120 -1.17 -16.16 -29.84
N ASP A 121 -1.72 -14.98 -29.45
CA ASP A 121 -2.35 -14.04 -30.37
C ASP A 121 -1.50 -12.77 -30.59
N TRP A 122 -0.16 -12.88 -30.48
CA TRP A 122 0.70 -11.71 -30.70
C TRP A 122 0.56 -11.17 -32.14
N PRO A 123 0.33 -9.86 -32.33
CA PRO A 123 0.22 -9.26 -33.66
C PRO A 123 1.49 -9.48 -34.49
N GLY A 124 1.36 -10.19 -35.63
CA GLY A 124 2.48 -10.55 -36.49
C GLY A 124 3.16 -11.89 -36.13
N GLY A 125 2.62 -12.64 -35.14
CA GLY A 125 3.08 -13.99 -34.81
C GLY A 125 4.44 -14.06 -34.12
N ASP A 126 5.04 -15.23 -34.08
CA ASP A 126 6.29 -15.52 -33.36
C ASP A 126 7.50 -14.68 -33.78
N GLU A 127 7.61 -14.35 -35.07
CA GLU A 127 8.75 -13.56 -35.54
C GLU A 127 8.68 -12.12 -35.04
N ALA A 128 7.49 -11.52 -35.10
CA ALA A 128 7.26 -10.18 -34.54
C ALA A 128 7.45 -10.16 -33.02
N TRP A 129 7.02 -11.19 -32.34
CA TRP A 129 7.29 -11.37 -30.90
C TRP A 129 8.78 -11.47 -30.62
N ARG A 130 9.52 -12.26 -31.35
CA ARG A 130 10.99 -12.40 -31.22
C ARG A 130 11.70 -11.06 -31.37
N THR A 131 11.30 -10.29 -32.38
CA THR A 131 11.86 -8.95 -32.61
C THR A 131 11.53 -8.00 -31.45
N PHE A 132 10.28 -7.99 -30.99
CA PHE A 132 9.85 -7.15 -29.86
C PHE A 132 10.62 -7.47 -28.58
N ARG A 133 10.70 -8.75 -28.19
CA ARG A 133 11.34 -9.17 -26.94
C ARG A 133 12.85 -8.88 -26.87
N MET A 134 13.54 -8.83 -28.02
CA MET A 134 14.97 -8.44 -28.05
C MET A 134 15.21 -7.00 -27.59
N GLY A 135 14.17 -6.17 -27.60
CA GLY A 135 14.20 -4.81 -27.04
C GLY A 135 13.77 -4.73 -25.58
N GLU A 136 13.32 -5.83 -24.96
CA GLU A 136 12.90 -5.82 -23.55
C GLU A 136 14.12 -5.72 -22.61
N PRO A 137 13.95 -5.03 -21.46
CA PRO A 137 15.01 -4.93 -20.48
C PRO A 137 15.27 -6.28 -19.78
N VAL A 138 16.53 -6.57 -19.51
CA VAL A 138 16.98 -7.70 -18.68
C VAL A 138 16.83 -7.29 -17.21
N ASN A 139 15.63 -7.45 -16.65
CA ASN A 139 15.24 -6.85 -15.37
C ASN A 139 14.50 -7.79 -14.41
N ALA A 140 14.72 -9.10 -14.52
CA ALA A 140 14.10 -10.09 -13.63
C ALA A 140 14.32 -9.77 -12.14
N HIS A 141 15.51 -9.28 -11.78
CA HIS A 141 15.81 -8.84 -10.41
C HIS A 141 14.84 -7.77 -9.92
N SER A 142 14.43 -6.84 -10.78
CA SER A 142 13.50 -5.76 -10.43
C SER A 142 12.09 -6.28 -10.15
N HIS A 143 11.63 -7.28 -10.91
CA HIS A 143 10.37 -7.97 -10.65
C HIS A 143 10.39 -8.72 -9.31
N LEU A 144 11.51 -9.38 -8.98
CA LEU A 144 11.67 -10.10 -7.71
C LEU A 144 11.75 -9.15 -6.52
N ILE A 145 12.43 -8.02 -6.65
CA ILE A 145 12.44 -6.97 -5.62
C ILE A 145 11.02 -6.46 -5.38
N GLN A 146 10.29 -6.14 -6.47
CA GLN A 146 8.90 -5.69 -6.36
C GLN A 146 8.00 -6.76 -5.73
N PHE A 147 8.20 -8.05 -6.06
CA PHE A 147 7.46 -9.16 -5.46
C PHE A 147 7.62 -9.21 -3.92
N VAL A 148 8.81 -8.87 -3.41
CA VAL A 148 9.08 -8.82 -1.96
C VAL A 148 8.52 -7.54 -1.32
N VAL A 149 8.71 -6.39 -1.97
CA VAL A 149 8.25 -5.09 -1.45
C VAL A 149 6.72 -4.98 -1.47
N GLY A 150 6.07 -5.53 -2.49
CA GLY A 150 4.63 -5.34 -2.73
C GLY A 150 4.33 -4.10 -3.57
N THR A 151 3.10 -4.05 -4.12
CA THR A 151 2.67 -2.96 -5.02
C THR A 151 1.79 -1.93 -4.34
N THR A 152 1.23 -2.25 -3.18
CA THR A 152 0.12 -1.49 -2.58
C THR A 152 0.27 -1.37 -1.09
N GLU A 153 0.03 -0.16 -0.57
CA GLU A 153 -0.18 0.10 0.84
C GLU A 153 -1.56 0.70 1.08
N ALA A 154 -2.20 0.27 2.17
CA ALA A 154 -3.47 0.81 2.65
C ALA A 154 -3.24 1.47 4.01
N VAL A 155 -3.34 2.79 4.04
CA VAL A 155 -3.06 3.60 5.23
C VAL A 155 -4.35 4.15 5.79
N PRO A 156 -4.70 3.89 7.06
CA PRO A 156 -5.86 4.52 7.69
C PRO A 156 -5.76 6.04 7.68
N VAL A 157 -6.91 6.70 7.54
CA VAL A 157 -7.06 8.16 7.68
C VAL A 157 -7.96 8.41 8.88
N THR A 158 -7.49 9.22 9.84
CA THR A 158 -8.27 9.66 10.98
C THR A 158 -8.05 11.15 11.24
N GLY A 159 -9.13 11.87 11.52
CA GLY A 159 -9.13 13.32 11.64
C GLY A 159 -8.60 14.04 10.38
N GLY A 160 -8.69 13.42 9.21
CA GLY A 160 -8.14 13.96 7.96
C GLY A 160 -6.61 13.83 7.84
N LYS A 161 -5.98 12.96 8.61
CA LYS A 161 -4.54 12.71 8.58
C LYS A 161 -4.24 11.23 8.37
N LEU A 162 -3.13 10.95 7.68
CA LEU A 162 -2.59 9.60 7.57
C LEU A 162 -2.21 9.10 8.96
N ALA A 163 -2.77 7.98 9.40
CA ALA A 163 -2.51 7.38 10.71
C ALA A 163 -1.26 6.47 10.63
N ILE A 164 -0.11 7.08 10.47
CA ILE A 164 1.20 6.41 10.43
C ILE A 164 2.03 6.75 11.66
N GLY A 165 2.99 5.89 12.01
CA GLY A 165 3.92 6.12 13.12
C GLY A 165 4.90 7.25 12.82
N THR A 166 5.53 7.79 13.87
CA THR A 166 6.42 8.97 13.80
C THR A 166 7.56 8.80 12.78
N TYR A 167 8.07 7.59 12.60
CA TYR A 167 9.16 7.30 11.67
C TYR A 167 8.70 6.61 10.39
N GLN A 168 7.39 6.40 10.20
CA GLN A 168 6.86 5.78 9.00
C GLN A 168 6.66 6.80 7.89
N ASN A 169 7.12 6.43 6.72
CA ASN A 169 6.91 7.15 5.46
C ASN A 169 6.34 6.20 4.42
N ILE A 170 5.54 6.73 3.51
CA ILE A 170 5.08 6.01 2.32
C ILE A 170 6.17 6.14 1.26
N ILE A 171 6.84 5.04 0.95
CA ILE A 171 8.03 5.02 0.11
C ILE A 171 7.75 4.23 -1.16
N VAL A 172 7.95 4.86 -2.33
CA VAL A 172 7.99 4.17 -3.62
C VAL A 172 9.38 3.61 -3.83
N VAL A 173 9.46 2.34 -4.25
CA VAL A 173 10.69 1.64 -4.58
C VAL A 173 10.65 1.27 -6.06
N ASP A 174 11.43 1.95 -6.91
CA ASP A 174 11.63 1.57 -8.31
C ASP A 174 12.94 0.79 -8.44
N ALA A 175 12.84 -0.50 -8.68
CA ALA A 175 14.00 -1.38 -8.81
C ALA A 175 14.56 -1.44 -10.24
N ASP A 176 13.90 -0.79 -11.21
CA ASP A 176 14.21 -0.87 -12.64
C ASP A 176 14.77 0.46 -13.20
N GLY A 177 15.45 1.22 -12.36
CA GLY A 177 16.15 2.43 -12.79
C GLY A 177 17.37 2.12 -13.68
N PRO A 178 17.75 3.02 -14.60
CA PRO A 178 18.90 2.85 -15.46
C PRO A 178 20.20 2.72 -14.65
N VAL A 179 21.17 1.97 -15.18
CA VAL A 179 22.47 1.72 -14.54
C VAL A 179 23.59 2.47 -15.27
N GLY A 180 24.57 2.93 -14.53
CA GLY A 180 25.71 3.67 -15.10
C GLY A 180 25.27 5.01 -15.71
N THR A 181 25.89 5.39 -16.82
CA THR A 181 25.62 6.66 -17.52
C THR A 181 24.55 6.55 -18.60
N LEU A 182 24.13 5.32 -18.94
CA LEU A 182 23.15 5.04 -20.00
C LEU A 182 21.73 5.13 -19.47
N GLY A 183 20.84 5.63 -20.30
CA GLY A 183 19.40 5.78 -20.01
C GLY A 183 19.07 7.00 -19.15
N SER A 184 17.85 7.45 -19.26
CA SER A 184 17.28 8.56 -18.46
C SER A 184 16.53 8.03 -17.25
N PRO A 185 16.43 8.80 -16.16
CA PRO A 185 15.47 8.54 -15.08
C PRO A 185 14.08 8.29 -15.64
N LYS A 186 13.30 7.46 -14.93
CA LYS A 186 11.95 7.09 -15.36
C LYS A 186 10.92 7.88 -14.57
N THR A 187 9.79 8.19 -15.21
CA THR A 187 8.62 8.71 -14.52
C THR A 187 7.63 7.58 -14.30
N ARG A 188 7.22 7.35 -13.05
CA ARG A 188 6.28 6.29 -12.66
C ARG A 188 4.92 6.85 -12.29
N SER A 189 3.89 6.08 -12.57
CA SER A 189 2.51 6.40 -12.17
C SER A 189 2.16 5.70 -10.88
N ILE A 190 1.80 6.47 -9.87
CA ILE A 190 1.34 5.99 -8.56
C ILE A 190 -0.10 6.45 -8.37
N CYS A 191 -1.01 5.50 -8.23
CA CYS A 191 -2.41 5.78 -7.92
C CYS A 191 -2.60 5.98 -6.43
N VAL A 192 -3.39 6.98 -6.07
CA VAL A 192 -3.83 7.24 -4.70
C VAL A 192 -5.35 7.29 -4.71
N GLN A 193 -5.97 6.31 -4.05
CA GLN A 193 -7.42 6.27 -3.83
C GLN A 193 -7.70 6.62 -2.37
N ILE A 194 -8.41 7.71 -2.15
CA ILE A 194 -8.91 8.10 -0.83
C ILE A 194 -10.39 7.77 -0.76
N GLN A 195 -10.81 7.09 0.29
CA GLN A 195 -12.22 6.75 0.51
C GLN A 195 -12.57 6.74 1.99
N GLY A 196 -13.76 7.21 2.33
CA GLY A 196 -14.20 7.29 3.72
C GLY A 196 -15.34 8.27 3.92
N CYS A 197 -15.44 8.82 5.12
CA CYS A 197 -16.50 9.75 5.52
C CYS A 197 -15.92 11.15 5.74
N ASP A 198 -16.74 12.19 5.47
CA ASP A 198 -16.38 13.60 5.62
C ASP A 198 -16.42 14.10 7.08
N GLY A 199 -16.88 13.28 8.03
CA GLY A 199 -16.93 13.60 9.45
C GLY A 199 -18.01 14.63 9.84
N LYS A 200 -19.01 14.89 8.96
CA LYS A 200 -20.12 15.82 9.22
C LYS A 200 -21.32 15.10 9.78
#